data_959da470bd9f508ad7464554cba6bea9
#
_entry.id   959da470bd9f508ad7464554cba6bea9
#
_cell.length_a   1.000
_cell.length_b   1.000
_cell.length_c   1.000
_cell.angle_alpha   90.00
_cell.angle_beta   90.00
_cell.angle_gamma   90.00
#
_symmetry.space_group_name_H-M   'P 1'
#
loop_
_entity.id
_entity.type
_entity.pdbx_description
1 polymer ?
#
loop_
_entity_poly.entity_id
_entity_poly.type
_entity_poly.pdbx_seq_one_letter_code
_entity_poly.pdbx_strand_id
1 'polypeptide(L)'
;YLIYIPQDYNNNNSPMPILFAFHGFGGYSQYFINTADFRSLADQHNFIIIYPQALICNGGTTWNTNPPGGDNKCSQDDIGFFGALLYELIGNYNIDSSKVFLTGYSNGADFSYSMACFQSSLITAIAPVSGLMPMYDSSECSPSHATSVLITNGTNDGDRPYNGIEGYMMSVESTISYWAGYNNADSTPEVITEGNIERYLYANGDNNTEAILLKVVNGGHYWFDMTLGGLSFEEVIWQFFSNN
;
A
#
# COMPACT_ATOMS: atom_id res chain seq x y z
N TYR A 1 -4.53 -17.19 -0.01
CA TYR A 1 -3.31 -16.39 -0.21
C TYR A 1 -2.14 -17.24 -0.70
N LEU A 2 -1.13 -16.58 -1.28
CA LEU A 2 0.20 -17.14 -1.48
C LEU A 2 1.15 -16.50 -0.48
N ILE A 3 2.13 -17.28 -0.04
CA ILE A 3 3.21 -16.83 0.84
C ILE A 3 4.55 -17.10 0.17
N TYR A 4 5.45 -16.13 0.22
CA TYR A 4 6.85 -16.33 -0.09
C TYR A 4 7.67 -16.14 1.18
N ILE A 5 8.45 -17.15 1.52
CA ILE A 5 9.34 -17.18 2.69
C ILE A 5 10.76 -17.08 2.17
N PRO A 6 11.59 -16.13 2.66
CA PRO A 6 12.96 -15.97 2.18
C PRO A 6 13.79 -17.22 2.42
N GLN A 7 14.78 -17.48 1.55
CA GLN A 7 15.56 -18.72 1.56
C GLN A 7 16.30 -18.94 2.89
N ASP A 8 16.76 -17.88 3.53
CA ASP A 8 17.48 -17.94 4.79
C ASP A 8 16.58 -17.93 6.05
N TYR A 9 15.27 -18.09 5.90
CA TYR A 9 14.32 -18.05 7.01
C TYR A 9 14.70 -18.97 8.18
N ASN A 10 15.05 -20.23 7.88
CA ASN A 10 15.40 -21.21 8.91
C ASN A 10 16.77 -20.97 9.58
N ASN A 11 17.61 -20.16 8.97
CA ASN A 11 18.95 -19.82 9.47
C ASN A 11 18.95 -18.51 10.28
N ASN A 12 17.87 -17.75 10.20
CA ASN A 12 17.70 -16.46 10.86
C ASN A 12 16.70 -16.58 12.02
N ASN A 13 17.18 -16.39 13.25
CA ASN A 13 16.35 -16.42 14.44
C ASN A 13 15.70 -15.07 14.79
N SER A 14 16.00 -14.01 14.02
CA SER A 14 15.40 -12.69 14.26
C SER A 14 14.00 -12.64 13.65
N PRO A 15 13.02 -11.99 14.31
CA PRO A 15 11.73 -11.73 13.72
C PRO A 15 11.86 -10.93 12.43
N MET A 16 11.06 -11.28 11.40
CA MET A 16 11.12 -10.71 10.07
C MET A 16 9.99 -9.73 9.80
N PRO A 17 10.24 -8.65 9.07
CA PRO A 17 9.16 -7.83 8.50
C PRO A 17 8.21 -8.66 7.63
N ILE A 18 6.97 -8.21 7.50
CA ILE A 18 5.98 -8.81 6.61
C ILE A 18 5.40 -7.76 5.66
N LEU A 19 5.34 -8.12 4.37
CA LEU A 19 4.77 -7.31 3.31
C LEU A 19 3.52 -8.00 2.75
N PHE A 20 2.40 -7.30 2.74
CA PHE A 20 1.18 -7.72 2.03
C PHE A 20 1.08 -6.98 0.69
N ALA A 21 0.88 -7.72 -0.39
CA ALA A 21 0.71 -7.18 -1.74
C ALA A 21 -0.67 -7.56 -2.30
N PHE A 22 -1.57 -6.57 -2.42
CA PHE A 22 -2.96 -6.75 -2.82
C PHE A 22 -3.16 -6.52 -4.32
N HIS A 23 -3.72 -7.51 -5.03
CA HIS A 23 -4.03 -7.40 -6.46
C HIS A 23 -5.20 -6.44 -6.72
N GLY A 24 -5.31 -5.95 -7.96
CA GLY A 24 -6.43 -5.11 -8.41
C GLY A 24 -7.73 -5.89 -8.66
N PHE A 25 -8.81 -5.18 -9.03
CA PHE A 25 -10.09 -5.79 -9.40
C PHE A 25 -9.92 -6.82 -10.52
N GLY A 26 -10.58 -7.96 -10.39
CA GLY A 26 -10.49 -9.08 -11.34
C GLY A 26 -9.16 -9.83 -11.31
N GLY A 27 -8.19 -9.40 -10.48
CA GLY A 27 -6.88 -10.00 -10.37
C GLY A 27 -6.86 -11.28 -9.53
N TYR A 28 -5.74 -12.00 -9.64
CA TYR A 28 -5.48 -13.21 -8.84
C TYR A 28 -4.08 -13.17 -8.27
N SER A 29 -3.92 -13.58 -7.02
CA SER A 29 -2.63 -13.61 -6.32
C SER A 29 -1.56 -14.37 -7.09
N GLN A 30 -1.93 -15.49 -7.76
CA GLN A 30 -1.01 -16.31 -8.56
C GLN A 30 -0.41 -15.59 -9.79
N TYR A 31 -1.05 -14.53 -10.27
CA TYR A 31 -0.51 -13.70 -11.35
C TYR A 31 0.14 -12.44 -10.80
N PHE A 32 -0.43 -11.87 -9.74
CA PHE A 32 0.07 -10.63 -9.16
C PHE A 32 1.47 -10.79 -8.54
N ILE A 33 1.81 -11.98 -8.04
CA ILE A 33 3.18 -12.31 -7.57
C ILE A 33 4.26 -12.11 -8.66
N ASN A 34 3.89 -12.17 -9.93
CA ASN A 34 4.83 -11.94 -11.04
C ASN A 34 4.77 -10.49 -11.56
N THR A 35 3.74 -9.74 -11.20
CA THR A 35 3.59 -8.30 -11.54
C THR A 35 4.31 -7.45 -10.50
N ALA A 36 4.05 -7.69 -9.23
CA ALA A 36 4.71 -7.06 -8.08
C ALA A 36 5.67 -8.08 -7.44
N ASP A 37 6.80 -8.33 -8.12
CA ASP A 37 7.72 -9.40 -7.73
C ASP A 37 8.78 -8.91 -6.73
N PHE A 38 8.50 -9.10 -5.47
CA PHE A 38 9.43 -8.78 -4.37
C PHE A 38 10.28 -9.97 -3.91
N ARG A 39 10.21 -11.15 -4.55
CA ARG A 39 10.85 -12.39 -4.04
C ARG A 39 12.36 -12.27 -3.91
N SER A 40 13.03 -11.69 -4.90
CA SER A 40 14.48 -11.47 -4.84
C SER A 40 14.87 -10.52 -3.73
N LEU A 41 14.05 -9.47 -3.48
CA LEU A 41 14.25 -8.53 -2.39
C LEU A 41 13.99 -9.19 -1.03
N ALA A 42 13.00 -10.07 -0.94
CA ALA A 42 12.72 -10.84 0.27
C ALA A 42 13.91 -11.71 0.67
N ASP A 43 14.57 -12.35 -0.29
CA ASP A 43 15.79 -13.12 -0.05
C ASP A 43 16.96 -12.23 0.40
N GLN A 44 17.11 -11.06 -0.21
CA GLN A 44 18.20 -10.13 0.10
C GLN A 44 18.04 -9.44 1.46
N HIS A 45 16.81 -9.16 1.86
CA HIS A 45 16.50 -8.31 3.03
C HIS A 45 15.79 -9.06 4.16
N ASN A 46 15.52 -10.36 4.01
CA ASN A 46 14.91 -11.22 5.02
C ASN A 46 13.54 -10.72 5.48
N PHE A 47 12.57 -10.63 4.57
CA PHE A 47 11.16 -10.36 4.89
C PHE A 47 10.23 -11.39 4.25
N ILE A 48 9.04 -11.58 4.84
CA ILE A 48 8.02 -12.49 4.35
C ILE A 48 7.05 -11.70 3.46
N ILE A 49 6.60 -12.29 2.34
CA ILE A 49 5.61 -11.66 1.46
C ILE A 49 4.33 -12.49 1.43
N ILE A 50 3.22 -11.81 1.55
CA ILE A 50 1.89 -12.38 1.40
C ILE A 50 1.21 -11.73 0.19
N TYR A 51 0.66 -12.57 -0.69
CA TYR A 51 -0.24 -12.15 -1.77
C TYR A 51 -1.64 -12.69 -1.45
N PRO A 52 -2.47 -11.92 -0.76
CA PRO A 52 -3.82 -12.35 -0.42
C PRO A 52 -4.68 -12.48 -1.67
N GLN A 53 -5.78 -13.26 -1.57
CA GLN A 53 -6.73 -13.46 -2.66
C GLN A 53 -8.09 -12.96 -2.25
N ALA A 54 -8.58 -11.93 -2.96
CA ALA A 54 -9.95 -11.44 -2.80
C ALA A 54 -10.99 -12.47 -3.27
N LEU A 55 -12.17 -12.42 -2.69
CA LEU A 55 -13.29 -13.22 -3.14
C LEU A 55 -13.92 -12.64 -4.42
N ILE A 56 -14.61 -13.49 -5.17
CA ILE A 56 -15.37 -13.08 -6.35
C ILE A 56 -16.64 -12.35 -5.90
N CYS A 57 -16.86 -11.18 -6.46
CA CYS A 57 -17.98 -10.30 -6.19
C CYS A 57 -18.40 -9.57 -7.47
N ASN A 58 -19.67 -9.67 -7.85
CA ASN A 58 -20.22 -8.97 -9.02
C ASN A 58 -19.40 -9.13 -10.32
N GLY A 59 -18.92 -10.35 -10.56
CA GLY A 59 -18.22 -10.71 -11.81
C GLY A 59 -16.71 -10.60 -11.79
N GLY A 60 -16.08 -10.23 -10.68
CA GLY A 60 -14.63 -10.20 -10.52
C GLY A 60 -14.20 -10.33 -9.06
N THR A 61 -12.94 -10.64 -8.83
CA THR A 61 -12.36 -10.56 -7.49
C THR A 61 -12.22 -9.10 -7.09
N THR A 62 -12.59 -8.75 -5.85
CA THR A 62 -12.54 -7.36 -5.37
C THR A 62 -12.34 -7.29 -3.87
N TRP A 63 -11.67 -6.26 -3.43
CA TRP A 63 -11.52 -5.86 -2.03
C TRP A 63 -12.60 -4.85 -1.68
N ASN A 64 -13.36 -5.09 -0.62
CA ASN A 64 -14.23 -4.08 -0.02
C ASN A 64 -13.39 -3.09 0.78
N THR A 65 -13.64 -1.81 0.59
CA THR A 65 -12.85 -0.73 1.20
C THR A 65 -13.49 -0.13 2.45
N ASN A 66 -14.73 -0.54 2.78
CA ASN A 66 -15.42 -0.09 3.99
C ASN A 66 -15.61 -1.24 4.98
N PRO A 67 -15.75 -0.95 6.29
CA PRO A 67 -16.18 -1.93 7.28
C PRO A 67 -17.52 -2.57 6.92
N PRO A 68 -17.87 -3.73 7.51
CA PRO A 68 -19.18 -4.34 7.36
C PRO A 68 -20.31 -3.36 7.66
N GLY A 69 -21.27 -3.28 6.74
CA GLY A 69 -22.40 -2.34 6.83
C GLY A 69 -22.17 -0.98 6.16
N GLY A 70 -20.93 -0.68 5.75
CA GLY A 70 -20.64 0.47 4.89
C GLY A 70 -21.04 0.25 3.43
N ASP A 71 -20.76 1.26 2.58
CA ASP A 71 -21.04 1.18 1.13
C ASP A 71 -20.00 0.28 0.44
N ASN A 72 -20.24 -1.04 0.53
CA ASN A 72 -19.44 -2.08 -0.08
C ASN A 72 -20.16 -2.76 -1.24
N LYS A 73 -19.40 -3.20 -2.23
CA LYS A 73 -19.95 -3.95 -3.38
C LYS A 73 -20.54 -5.29 -2.98
N CYS A 74 -20.01 -5.91 -1.94
CA CYS A 74 -20.40 -7.22 -1.44
C CYS A 74 -20.34 -7.30 0.09
N SER A 75 -20.86 -8.41 0.65
CA SER A 75 -21.01 -8.58 2.09
C SER A 75 -19.79 -9.15 2.82
N GLN A 76 -18.71 -9.51 2.10
CA GLN A 76 -17.51 -10.04 2.75
C GLN A 76 -16.82 -8.94 3.58
N ASP A 77 -16.27 -9.35 4.71
CA ASP A 77 -15.47 -8.51 5.61
C ASP A 77 -13.98 -8.66 5.27
N ASP A 78 -13.51 -7.92 4.26
CA ASP A 78 -12.09 -7.96 3.85
C ASP A 78 -11.19 -7.25 4.88
N ILE A 79 -11.72 -6.27 5.62
CA ILE A 79 -11.01 -5.58 6.70
C ILE A 79 -10.73 -6.53 7.86
N GLY A 80 -11.75 -7.25 8.31
CA GLY A 80 -11.59 -8.27 9.34
C GLY A 80 -10.73 -9.45 8.87
N PHE A 81 -10.84 -9.83 7.58
CA PHE A 81 -10.00 -10.87 6.97
C PHE A 81 -8.50 -10.53 7.09
N PHE A 82 -8.09 -9.28 6.79
CA PHE A 82 -6.69 -8.87 6.92
C PHE A 82 -6.16 -9.08 8.34
N GLY A 83 -6.90 -8.60 9.36
CA GLY A 83 -6.51 -8.78 10.76
C GLY A 83 -6.39 -10.24 11.16
N ALA A 84 -7.38 -11.07 10.78
CA ALA A 84 -7.38 -12.50 11.06
C ALA A 84 -6.19 -13.22 10.38
N LEU A 85 -5.91 -12.88 9.12
CA LEU A 85 -4.79 -13.44 8.38
C LEU A 85 -3.44 -13.05 9.02
N LEU A 86 -3.26 -11.78 9.38
CA LEU A 86 -2.03 -11.33 10.05
C LEU A 86 -1.82 -12.06 11.38
N TYR A 87 -2.85 -12.22 12.22
CA TYR A 87 -2.74 -12.95 13.48
C TYR A 87 -2.41 -14.44 13.27
N GLU A 88 -2.99 -15.08 12.26
CA GLU A 88 -2.66 -16.47 11.87
C GLU A 88 -1.17 -16.57 11.47
N LEU A 89 -0.67 -15.63 10.67
CA LEU A 89 0.70 -15.63 10.21
C LEU A 89 1.70 -15.38 11.35
N ILE A 90 1.42 -14.45 12.26
CA ILE A 90 2.24 -14.20 13.46
C ILE A 90 2.30 -15.46 14.35
N GLY A 91 1.20 -16.22 14.42
CA GLY A 91 1.15 -17.47 15.18
C GLY A 91 1.97 -18.62 14.57
N ASN A 92 2.23 -18.57 13.26
CA ASN A 92 2.91 -19.65 12.53
C ASN A 92 4.33 -19.32 12.07
N TYR A 93 4.70 -18.04 12.01
CA TYR A 93 6.00 -17.57 11.52
C TYR A 93 6.62 -16.57 12.47
N ASN A 94 7.95 -16.48 12.44
CA ASN A 94 8.70 -15.54 13.27
C ASN A 94 8.65 -14.12 12.66
N ILE A 95 7.51 -13.43 12.83
CA ILE A 95 7.22 -12.12 12.27
C ILE A 95 7.45 -11.01 13.31
N ASP A 96 8.08 -9.93 12.87
CA ASP A 96 8.14 -8.67 13.61
C ASP A 96 6.83 -7.90 13.42
N SER A 97 5.93 -7.99 14.39
CA SER A 97 4.64 -7.32 14.36
C SER A 97 4.72 -5.78 14.39
N SER A 98 5.89 -5.21 14.62
CA SER A 98 6.13 -3.76 14.49
C SER A 98 6.54 -3.36 13.07
N LYS A 99 6.67 -4.32 12.13
CA LYS A 99 7.09 -4.12 10.75
C LYS A 99 6.11 -4.79 9.77
N VAL A 100 4.90 -4.30 9.75
CA VAL A 100 3.82 -4.75 8.87
C VAL A 100 3.58 -3.73 7.78
N PHE A 101 3.89 -4.09 6.54
CA PHE A 101 3.85 -3.22 5.38
C PHE A 101 2.80 -3.65 4.39
N LEU A 102 2.13 -2.69 3.76
CA LEU A 102 1.12 -2.97 2.75
C LEU A 102 1.44 -2.27 1.44
N THR A 103 1.32 -2.99 0.35
CA THR A 103 1.23 -2.42 -1.00
C THR A 103 0.06 -3.02 -1.75
N GLY A 104 -0.37 -2.39 -2.82
CA GLY A 104 -1.42 -2.91 -3.66
C GLY A 104 -1.56 -2.12 -4.94
N TYR A 105 -2.24 -2.73 -5.91
CA TYR A 105 -2.49 -2.14 -7.22
C TYR A 105 -3.98 -1.85 -7.40
N SER A 106 -4.34 -0.66 -7.94
CA SER A 106 -5.72 -0.35 -8.28
C SER A 106 -6.67 -0.52 -7.08
N ASN A 107 -7.67 -1.38 -7.13
CA ASN A 107 -8.55 -1.72 -6.00
C ASN A 107 -7.77 -2.27 -4.78
N GLY A 108 -6.65 -2.96 -4.98
CA GLY A 108 -5.76 -3.37 -3.88
C GLY A 108 -5.04 -2.19 -3.23
N ALA A 109 -4.75 -1.13 -3.99
CA ALA A 109 -4.23 0.12 -3.47
C ALA A 109 -5.31 0.92 -2.71
N ASP A 110 -6.54 0.99 -3.25
CA ASP A 110 -7.70 1.57 -2.55
C ASP A 110 -7.88 0.87 -1.19
N PHE A 111 -7.74 -0.46 -1.16
CA PHE A 111 -7.82 -1.27 0.06
C PHE A 111 -6.68 -0.99 1.03
N SER A 112 -5.45 -0.74 0.55
CA SER A 112 -4.32 -0.38 1.42
C SER A 112 -4.57 0.94 2.18
N TYR A 113 -5.20 1.94 1.56
CA TYR A 113 -5.65 3.14 2.26
C TYR A 113 -6.69 2.81 3.34
N SER A 114 -7.66 1.94 3.02
CA SER A 114 -8.67 1.51 3.99
C SER A 114 -8.05 0.84 5.21
N MET A 115 -7.04 -0.01 5.00
CA MET A 115 -6.31 -0.65 6.10
C MET A 115 -5.61 0.38 6.98
N ALA A 116 -4.95 1.39 6.41
CA ALA A 116 -4.32 2.46 7.17
C ALA A 116 -5.34 3.30 7.97
N CYS A 117 -6.60 3.40 7.50
CA CYS A 117 -7.68 4.06 8.23
C CYS A 117 -8.27 3.19 9.35
N PHE A 118 -8.60 1.93 9.05
CA PHE A 118 -9.43 1.09 9.93
C PHE A 118 -8.65 0.07 10.76
N GLN A 119 -7.42 -0.25 10.36
CA GLN A 119 -6.53 -1.23 11.01
C GLN A 119 -5.14 -0.63 11.30
N SER A 120 -5.04 0.68 11.42
CA SER A 120 -3.77 1.41 11.60
C SER A 120 -2.88 0.85 12.70
N SER A 121 -3.45 0.38 13.82
CA SER A 121 -2.68 -0.20 14.93
C SER A 121 -1.89 -1.46 14.57
N LEU A 122 -2.20 -2.08 13.42
CA LEU A 122 -1.54 -3.27 12.90
C LEU A 122 -0.53 -2.97 11.78
N ILE A 123 -0.43 -1.69 11.34
CA ILE A 123 0.27 -1.33 10.09
C ILE A 123 1.32 -0.27 10.37
N THR A 124 2.51 -0.46 9.81
CA THR A 124 3.64 0.48 9.96
C THR A 124 3.66 1.50 8.83
N ALA A 125 3.52 1.06 7.58
CA ALA A 125 3.54 1.93 6.41
C ALA A 125 2.79 1.32 5.23
N ILE A 126 2.34 2.17 4.28
CA ILE A 126 1.65 1.74 3.07
C ILE A 126 2.30 2.32 1.80
N ALA A 127 2.28 1.54 0.71
CA ALA A 127 2.75 1.97 -0.60
C ALA A 127 1.71 1.64 -1.70
N PRO A 128 0.59 2.37 -1.78
CA PRO A 128 -0.46 2.17 -2.78
C PRO A 128 0.00 2.61 -4.18
N VAL A 129 -0.33 1.79 -5.20
CA VAL A 129 0.05 2.00 -6.61
C VAL A 129 -1.19 2.08 -7.50
N SER A 130 -1.32 3.16 -8.27
CA SER A 130 -2.44 3.40 -9.19
C SER A 130 -3.82 3.20 -8.55
N GLY A 131 -3.95 3.61 -7.29
CA GLY A 131 -5.20 3.60 -6.54
C GLY A 131 -5.57 4.98 -6.04
N LEU A 132 -6.79 5.12 -5.55
CA LEU A 132 -7.28 6.35 -4.95
C LEU A 132 -7.80 6.07 -3.53
N MET A 133 -7.58 7.03 -2.64
CA MET A 133 -8.14 6.95 -1.30
C MET A 133 -9.66 7.17 -1.36
N PRO A 134 -10.48 6.24 -0.85
CA PRO A 134 -11.92 6.46 -0.74
C PRO A 134 -12.21 7.72 0.08
N MET A 135 -13.29 8.42 -0.27
CA MET A 135 -13.76 9.55 0.54
C MET A 135 -14.43 9.00 1.80
N TYR A 136 -13.76 9.13 2.91
CA TYR A 136 -14.31 8.85 4.23
C TYR A 136 -14.73 10.15 4.91
N ASP A 137 -15.76 10.09 5.72
CA ASP A 137 -15.99 11.18 6.67
C ASP A 137 -14.81 11.29 7.63
N SER A 138 -14.48 12.50 8.06
CA SER A 138 -13.35 12.76 8.96
C SER A 138 -13.38 11.97 10.29
N SER A 139 -14.53 11.39 10.63
CA SER A 139 -14.71 10.50 11.77
C SER A 139 -14.46 9.02 11.44
N GLU A 140 -14.45 8.64 10.15
CA GLU A 140 -14.32 7.25 9.70
C GLU A 140 -12.86 6.86 9.47
N CYS A 141 -12.06 7.74 8.85
CA CYS A 141 -10.61 7.54 8.74
C CYS A 141 -9.91 8.26 9.91
N SER A 142 -9.67 7.54 10.98
CA SER A 142 -8.99 8.06 12.17
C SER A 142 -7.91 7.06 12.60
N PRO A 143 -6.74 7.04 11.92
CA PRO A 143 -5.64 6.16 12.29
C PRO A 143 -5.24 6.36 13.77
N SER A 144 -4.74 5.32 14.42
CA SER A 144 -4.35 5.41 15.83
C SER A 144 -2.97 6.09 16.03
N HIS A 145 -2.21 6.24 14.95
CA HIS A 145 -0.88 6.87 14.95
C HIS A 145 -0.54 7.39 13.55
N ALA A 146 0.46 8.26 13.47
CA ALA A 146 1.04 8.69 12.20
C ALA A 146 1.55 7.49 11.40
N THR A 147 1.26 7.44 10.10
CA THR A 147 1.56 6.31 9.20
C THR A 147 2.28 6.81 7.96
N SER A 148 3.47 6.30 7.70
CA SER A 148 4.21 6.66 6.48
C SER A 148 3.52 6.14 5.23
N VAL A 149 3.49 6.96 4.17
CA VAL A 149 2.83 6.61 2.90
C VAL A 149 3.71 6.93 1.69
N LEU A 150 3.78 6.00 0.73
CA LEU A 150 4.42 6.19 -0.58
C LEU A 150 3.37 6.01 -1.67
N ILE A 151 2.79 7.10 -2.14
CA ILE A 151 1.73 7.09 -3.16
C ILE A 151 2.35 7.12 -4.55
N THR A 152 1.94 6.22 -5.46
CA THR A 152 2.42 6.23 -6.85
C THR A 152 1.24 6.24 -7.82
N ASN A 153 1.07 7.33 -8.58
CA ASN A 153 -0.03 7.49 -9.53
C ASN A 153 0.41 8.13 -10.86
N GLY A 154 -0.19 7.65 -11.95
CA GLY A 154 -0.06 8.25 -13.27
C GLY A 154 -1.02 9.41 -13.49
N THR A 155 -0.56 10.51 -14.13
CA THR A 155 -1.41 11.67 -14.39
C THR A 155 -2.42 11.46 -15.54
N ASN A 156 -2.23 10.39 -16.34
CA ASN A 156 -3.13 10.02 -17.44
C ASN A 156 -3.82 8.67 -17.18
N ASP A 157 -4.04 8.35 -15.91
CA ASP A 157 -4.78 7.16 -15.49
C ASP A 157 -6.28 7.34 -15.80
N GLY A 158 -6.85 6.46 -16.62
CA GLY A 158 -8.25 6.49 -17.01
C GLY A 158 -9.19 5.71 -16.08
N ASP A 159 -8.65 4.79 -15.28
CA ASP A 159 -9.43 3.94 -14.36
C ASP A 159 -9.43 4.50 -12.91
N ARG A 160 -8.34 5.16 -12.54
CA ARG A 160 -8.17 5.89 -11.28
C ARG A 160 -7.71 7.32 -11.57
N PRO A 161 -8.63 8.18 -12.03
CA PRO A 161 -8.29 9.53 -12.49
C PRO A 161 -7.50 10.32 -11.43
N TYR A 162 -6.39 10.92 -11.83
CA TYR A 162 -5.50 11.67 -10.94
C TYR A 162 -6.24 12.74 -10.12
N ASN A 163 -7.29 13.33 -10.71
CA ASN A 163 -8.13 14.34 -10.06
C ASN A 163 -9.23 13.75 -9.16
N GLY A 164 -9.23 12.42 -8.93
CA GLY A 164 -10.22 11.75 -8.11
C GLY A 164 -11.54 11.48 -8.84
N ILE A 165 -12.51 10.96 -8.09
CA ILE A 165 -13.88 10.71 -8.53
C ILE A 165 -14.81 11.45 -7.57
N GLU A 166 -15.51 12.47 -8.07
CA GLU A 166 -16.36 13.32 -7.24
C GLU A 166 -17.36 12.51 -6.40
N GLY A 167 -17.38 12.76 -5.11
CA GLY A 167 -18.26 12.08 -4.14
C GLY A 167 -17.84 10.65 -3.76
N TYR A 168 -16.76 10.10 -4.33
CA TYR A 168 -16.33 8.70 -4.08
C TYR A 168 -14.86 8.54 -3.70
N MET A 169 -13.97 9.19 -4.44
CA MET A 169 -12.53 9.02 -4.28
C MET A 169 -11.82 10.36 -4.28
N MET A 170 -10.90 10.55 -3.35
CA MET A 170 -10.09 11.76 -3.27
C MET A 170 -9.16 11.87 -4.50
N SER A 171 -8.82 13.11 -4.88
CA SER A 171 -7.71 13.30 -5.82
C SER A 171 -6.38 12.87 -5.20
N VAL A 172 -5.40 12.55 -6.04
CA VAL A 172 -4.05 12.18 -5.57
C VAL A 172 -3.42 13.32 -4.76
N GLU A 173 -3.59 14.57 -5.22
CA GLU A 173 -3.07 15.76 -4.52
C GLU A 173 -3.76 15.96 -3.15
N SER A 174 -5.07 15.72 -3.08
CA SER A 174 -5.80 15.79 -1.79
C SER A 174 -5.38 14.66 -0.86
N THR A 175 -5.13 13.46 -1.40
CA THR A 175 -4.68 12.29 -0.62
C THR A 175 -3.31 12.51 0.00
N ILE A 176 -2.31 12.98 -0.78
CA ILE A 176 -0.99 13.25 -0.22
C ILE A 176 -1.03 14.39 0.80
N SER A 177 -1.83 15.42 0.56
CA SER A 177 -2.02 16.53 1.50
C SER A 177 -2.68 16.06 2.80
N TYR A 178 -3.65 15.15 2.71
CA TYR A 178 -4.28 14.54 3.90
C TYR A 178 -3.24 13.80 4.75
N TRP A 179 -2.44 12.91 4.17
CA TRP A 179 -1.46 12.13 4.92
C TRP A 179 -0.32 12.99 5.47
N ALA A 180 0.17 13.97 4.69
CA ALA A 180 1.16 14.93 5.18
C ALA A 180 0.64 15.73 6.39
N GLY A 181 -0.61 16.22 6.30
CA GLY A 181 -1.25 16.94 7.40
C GLY A 181 -1.56 16.04 8.61
N TYR A 182 -2.04 14.81 8.38
CA TYR A 182 -2.32 13.85 9.44
C TYR A 182 -1.06 13.46 10.22
N ASN A 183 0.04 13.26 9.50
CA ASN A 183 1.34 12.93 10.09
C ASN A 183 2.05 14.13 10.72
N ASN A 184 1.50 15.35 10.68
CA ASN A 184 2.18 16.59 11.06
C ASN A 184 3.53 16.79 10.34
N ALA A 185 3.65 16.29 9.10
CA ALA A 185 4.84 16.43 8.28
C ALA A 185 5.00 17.86 7.74
N ASP A 186 6.17 18.16 7.17
CA ASP A 186 6.45 19.46 6.56
C ASP A 186 5.34 19.88 5.60
N SER A 187 4.89 21.11 5.66
CA SER A 187 3.81 21.63 4.81
C SER A 187 4.24 21.90 3.36
N THR A 188 5.55 21.95 3.11
CA THR A 188 6.14 22.16 1.79
C THR A 188 7.07 20.98 1.46
N PRO A 189 6.81 20.25 0.38
CA PRO A 189 7.62 19.10 0.03
C PRO A 189 8.98 19.49 -0.56
N GLU A 190 9.98 18.65 -0.35
CA GLU A 190 11.12 18.58 -1.24
C GLU A 190 10.69 17.94 -2.57
N VAL A 191 11.05 18.57 -3.71
CA VAL A 191 10.65 18.09 -5.03
C VAL A 191 11.88 17.73 -5.86
N ILE A 192 11.93 16.50 -6.34
CA ILE A 192 12.96 15.99 -7.25
C ILE A 192 12.28 15.46 -8.51
N THR A 193 12.83 15.80 -9.69
CA THR A 193 12.33 15.27 -10.97
C THR A 193 13.39 14.40 -11.63
N GLU A 194 13.00 13.19 -12.04
CA GLU A 194 13.81 12.27 -12.79
C GLU A 194 13.00 11.71 -13.97
N GLY A 195 13.36 12.09 -15.18
CA GLY A 195 12.58 11.72 -16.36
C GLY A 195 11.15 12.26 -16.31
N ASN A 196 10.18 11.37 -16.33
CA ASN A 196 8.76 11.68 -16.20
C ASN A 196 8.21 11.44 -14.78
N ILE A 197 9.07 11.25 -13.78
CA ILE A 197 8.70 11.05 -12.39
C ILE A 197 9.00 12.32 -11.61
N GLU A 198 7.99 12.88 -10.94
CA GLU A 198 8.12 13.95 -9.97
C GLU A 198 7.92 13.34 -8.57
N ARG A 199 8.97 13.35 -7.74
CA ARG A 199 8.91 12.90 -6.34
C ARG A 199 8.70 14.10 -5.42
N TYR A 200 7.63 14.07 -4.64
CA TYR A 200 7.31 15.03 -3.60
C TYR A 200 7.49 14.35 -2.24
N LEU A 201 8.42 14.84 -1.42
CA LEU A 201 8.66 14.33 -0.08
C LEU A 201 8.21 15.36 0.96
N TYR A 202 7.23 14.98 1.77
CA TYR A 202 6.81 15.64 2.99
C TYR A 202 7.44 14.90 4.17
N ALA A 203 8.55 15.41 4.70
CA ALA A 203 9.33 14.79 5.76
C ALA A 203 8.95 15.29 7.16
N ASN A 204 9.69 14.82 8.17
CA ASN A 204 9.63 15.29 9.56
C ASN A 204 8.25 15.14 10.22
N GLY A 205 7.45 14.16 9.81
CA GLY A 205 6.20 13.84 10.48
C GLY A 205 6.39 13.26 11.88
N ASP A 206 5.31 13.15 12.66
CA ASP A 206 5.31 12.52 13.97
C ASP A 206 5.91 11.11 13.90
N ASN A 207 6.74 10.76 14.87
CA ASN A 207 7.49 9.50 14.91
C ASN A 207 8.42 9.26 13.71
N ASN A 208 8.93 10.32 13.08
CA ASN A 208 9.75 10.34 11.86
C ASN A 208 9.01 9.78 10.62
N THR A 209 7.69 9.83 10.60
CA THR A 209 6.92 9.44 9.40
C THR A 209 7.13 10.40 8.24
N GLU A 210 6.91 9.90 7.05
CA GLU A 210 6.99 10.68 5.81
C GLU A 210 5.79 10.39 4.91
N ALA A 211 5.40 11.39 4.11
CA ALA A 211 4.43 11.20 3.05
C ALA A 211 5.11 11.53 1.70
N ILE A 212 5.16 10.53 0.82
CA ILE A 212 5.83 10.64 -0.48
C ILE A 212 4.80 10.44 -1.59
N LEU A 213 4.84 11.31 -2.60
CA LEU A 213 4.14 11.11 -3.85
C LEU A 213 5.15 10.91 -4.98
N LEU A 214 5.06 9.79 -5.69
CA LEU A 214 5.67 9.57 -6.98
C LEU A 214 4.61 9.85 -8.07
N LYS A 215 4.63 11.04 -8.62
CA LYS A 215 3.74 11.44 -9.70
C LYS A 215 4.38 11.09 -11.02
N VAL A 216 3.79 10.12 -11.73
CA VAL A 216 4.26 9.69 -13.05
C VAL A 216 3.56 10.51 -14.12
N VAL A 217 4.24 11.50 -14.67
CA VAL A 217 3.69 12.40 -15.70
C VAL A 217 3.39 11.61 -16.97
N ASN A 218 2.15 11.72 -17.48
CA ASN A 218 1.57 10.94 -18.58
C ASN A 218 1.51 9.41 -18.33
N GLY A 219 1.80 8.94 -17.10
CA GLY A 219 1.59 7.55 -16.71
C GLY A 219 0.11 7.18 -16.72
N GLY A 220 -0.19 5.96 -17.15
CA GLY A 220 -1.54 5.37 -17.15
C GLY A 220 -1.81 4.53 -15.91
N HIS A 221 -2.78 3.62 -16.03
CA HIS A 221 -3.20 2.69 -14.96
C HIS A 221 -2.32 1.44 -14.95
N TYR A 222 -1.16 1.49 -14.31
CA TYR A 222 -0.17 0.41 -14.32
C TYR A 222 0.36 0.11 -12.92
N TRP A 223 0.83 -1.14 -12.70
CA TRP A 223 1.98 -1.38 -11.84
C TRP A 223 3.20 -0.95 -12.64
N PHE A 224 3.92 0.03 -12.17
CA PHE A 224 4.91 0.72 -13.00
C PHE A 224 6.20 -0.11 -13.15
N ASP A 225 6.65 -0.28 -14.39
CA ASP A 225 8.00 -0.73 -14.72
C ASP A 225 8.87 0.53 -14.90
N MET A 226 9.45 1.01 -13.80
CA MET A 226 10.23 2.24 -13.78
C MET A 226 11.45 2.11 -12.86
N THR A 227 12.42 2.97 -13.09
CA THR A 227 13.59 3.14 -12.20
C THR A 227 13.61 4.55 -11.64
N LEU A 228 14.06 4.69 -10.39
CA LEU A 228 14.26 5.98 -9.74
C LEU A 228 15.54 5.91 -8.90
N GLY A 229 16.47 6.84 -9.12
CA GLY A 229 17.76 6.81 -8.44
C GLY A 229 18.59 5.55 -8.73
N GLY A 230 18.35 4.89 -9.88
CA GLY A 230 19.00 3.65 -10.26
C GLY A 230 18.40 2.38 -9.65
N LEU A 231 17.33 2.49 -8.86
CA LEU A 231 16.61 1.37 -8.24
C LEU A 231 15.38 1.01 -9.08
N SER A 232 15.03 -0.28 -9.16
CA SER A 232 13.73 -0.74 -9.68
C SER A 232 12.58 -0.24 -8.80
N PHE A 233 11.36 -0.29 -9.32
CA PHE A 233 10.20 0.21 -8.58
C PHE A 233 9.96 -0.57 -7.28
N GLU A 234 10.13 -1.88 -7.28
CA GLU A 234 10.05 -2.72 -6.10
C GLU A 234 11.14 -2.39 -5.07
N GLU A 235 12.36 -2.06 -5.52
CA GLU A 235 13.45 -1.61 -4.64
C GLU A 235 13.13 -0.25 -4.01
N VAL A 236 12.53 0.68 -4.77
CA VAL A 236 12.07 1.98 -4.24
C VAL A 236 11.01 1.78 -3.15
N ILE A 237 10.02 0.92 -3.39
CA ILE A 237 8.99 0.58 -2.39
C ILE A 237 9.63 -0.08 -1.17
N TRP A 238 10.54 -1.05 -1.36
CA TRP A 238 11.17 -1.72 -0.24
C TRP A 238 12.09 -0.78 0.55
N GLN A 239 12.85 0.09 -0.12
CA GLN A 239 13.68 1.09 0.55
C GLN A 239 12.84 2.01 1.44
N PHE A 240 11.68 2.45 0.93
CA PHE A 240 10.73 3.23 1.73
C PHE A 240 10.29 2.43 2.97
N PHE A 241 9.86 1.19 2.83
CA PHE A 241 9.42 0.36 3.97
C PHE A 241 10.55 0.11 4.98
N SER A 242 11.76 -0.17 4.52
CA SER A 242 12.89 -0.48 5.39
C SER A 242 13.39 0.69 6.23
N ASN A 243 13.03 1.92 5.84
CA ASN A 243 13.37 3.15 6.57
C ASN A 243 12.32 3.49 7.66
N ASN A 244 11.19 2.80 7.67
CA ASN A 244 10.07 2.95 8.60
C ASN A 244 9.90 1.67 9.45
#